data_5da7e71901347757d293746313622028
#
_entry.id   5da7e71901347757d293746313622028
#
_cell.length_a   1.000
_cell.length_b   1.000
_cell.length_c   1.000
_cell.angle_alpha   90.00
_cell.angle_beta   90.00
_cell.angle_gamma   90.00
#
_symmetry.space_group_name_H-M   'P 1'
#
loop_
_entity.id
_entity.type
_entity.pdbx_description
1 polymer ?
#
loop_
_entity_poly.entity_id
_entity_poly.type
_entity_poly.pdbx_seq_one_letter_code
_entity_poly.pdbx_strand_id
1 'polypeptide(L)'
;MTPGETLSPALSVMRIASTIDAEIEGEVIVLSIDQGMVFGLGSVGSRIWQLIDRSIRIDDLCATLVREFDVAPAECRTQVDEFLAELQKEGLIEVSPG
;
A
#
# COMPACT_ATOMS: atom_id res chain seq x y z
N MET A 1 -3.15 20.15 -2.29
CA MET A 1 -2.16 19.11 -2.59
C MET A 1 -2.16 18.79 -4.06
N THR A 2 -0.99 18.72 -4.65
CA THR A 2 -0.85 18.47 -6.08
C THR A 2 -0.91 16.97 -6.36
N PRO A 3 -1.66 16.52 -7.37
CA PRO A 3 -1.62 15.12 -7.75
C PRO A 3 -0.19 14.69 -8.11
N GLY A 4 0.21 13.54 -7.62
CA GLY A 4 1.54 13.03 -7.86
C GLY A 4 2.58 13.45 -6.83
N GLU A 5 2.18 14.19 -5.80
CA GLU A 5 3.11 14.52 -4.72
C GLU A 5 3.55 13.25 -4.01
N THR A 6 4.85 13.20 -3.71
CA THR A 6 5.43 12.10 -2.96
C THR A 6 5.02 12.19 -1.49
N LEU A 7 4.56 11.10 -0.93
CA LEU A 7 4.22 11.04 0.48
C LEU A 7 5.49 11.10 1.32
N SER A 8 5.43 11.82 2.44
CA SER A 8 6.57 11.92 3.34
C SER A 8 6.89 10.56 3.94
N PRO A 9 8.18 10.17 4.03
CA PRO A 9 8.56 8.90 4.67
C PRO A 9 8.18 8.82 6.14
N ALA A 10 7.96 9.96 6.80
CA ALA A 10 7.55 10.00 8.20
C ALA A 10 6.06 9.73 8.39
N LEU A 11 5.27 9.73 7.32
CA LEU A 11 3.86 9.41 7.43
C LEU A 11 3.65 7.92 7.65
N SER A 12 2.57 7.59 8.33
CA SER A 12 2.15 6.20 8.52
C SER A 12 0.94 5.90 7.65
N VAL A 13 0.81 4.65 7.27
CA VAL A 13 -0.27 4.20 6.39
C VAL A 13 -0.88 2.93 6.96
N MET A 14 -2.19 2.78 6.81
CA MET A 14 -2.93 1.60 7.26
C MET A 14 -4.12 1.43 6.33
N ARG A 15 -4.48 0.16 6.03
CA ARG A 15 -5.69 -0.09 5.26
C ARG A 15 -6.92 0.22 6.09
N ILE A 16 -8.01 0.62 5.41
CA ILE A 16 -9.25 0.94 6.11
C ILE A 16 -10.02 -0.32 6.48
N ALA A 17 -10.91 -0.21 7.48
CA ALA A 17 -11.61 -1.36 8.02
C ALA A 17 -12.73 -1.89 7.12
N SER A 18 -13.23 -1.09 6.19
CA SER A 18 -14.37 -1.47 5.33
C SER A 18 -13.94 -2.20 4.06
N THR A 19 -12.85 -2.95 4.13
CA THR A 19 -12.40 -3.80 3.02
C THR A 19 -12.42 -5.25 3.45
N ILE A 20 -12.63 -6.13 2.48
CA ILE A 20 -12.50 -7.58 2.65
C ILE A 20 -11.42 -8.02 1.68
N ASP A 21 -10.53 -8.88 2.11
CA ASP A 21 -9.50 -9.40 1.22
C ASP A 21 -9.47 -10.92 1.25
N ALA A 22 -8.93 -11.47 0.16
CA ALA A 22 -8.71 -12.90 0.02
C ALA A 22 -7.43 -13.09 -0.75
N GLU A 23 -6.73 -14.19 -0.48
CA GLU A 23 -5.51 -14.52 -1.20
C GLU A 23 -5.78 -15.69 -2.12
N ILE A 24 -5.46 -15.51 -3.40
CA ILE A 24 -5.64 -16.54 -4.42
C ILE A 24 -4.31 -16.71 -5.13
N GLU A 25 -3.72 -17.88 -4.99
CA GLU A 25 -2.44 -18.22 -5.63
C GLU A 25 -1.34 -17.19 -5.34
N GLY A 26 -1.27 -16.73 -4.10
CA GLY A 26 -0.24 -15.79 -3.67
C GLY A 26 -0.54 -14.33 -3.96
N GLU A 27 -1.66 -14.03 -4.59
CA GLU A 27 -2.05 -12.66 -4.87
C GLU A 27 -3.28 -12.28 -4.08
N VAL A 28 -3.28 -11.05 -3.55
CA VAL A 28 -4.38 -10.53 -2.76
C VAL A 28 -5.41 -9.87 -3.67
N ILE A 29 -6.66 -10.21 -3.44
CA ILE A 29 -7.82 -9.56 -4.06
C ILE A 29 -8.53 -8.79 -2.96
N VAL A 30 -8.76 -7.51 -3.18
CA VAL A 30 -9.41 -6.64 -2.20
C VAL A 30 -10.78 -6.22 -2.72
N LEU A 31 -11.79 -6.38 -1.87
CA LEU A 31 -13.14 -5.90 -2.17
C LEU A 31 -13.41 -4.67 -1.29
N SER A 32 -13.69 -3.54 -1.93
CA SER A 32 -14.15 -2.36 -1.23
C SER A 32 -15.65 -2.44 -1.04
N ILE A 33 -16.09 -2.54 0.20
CA ILE A 33 -17.52 -2.63 0.51
C ILE A 33 -18.22 -1.32 0.15
N ASP A 34 -17.57 -0.19 0.46
CA ASP A 34 -18.16 1.13 0.24
C ASP A 34 -18.37 1.42 -1.24
N GLN A 35 -17.47 0.96 -2.10
CA GLN A 35 -17.52 1.27 -3.52
C GLN A 35 -18.07 0.12 -4.37
N GLY A 36 -18.14 -1.08 -3.79
CA GLY A 36 -18.55 -2.27 -4.53
C GLY A 36 -17.57 -2.66 -5.62
N MET A 37 -16.29 -2.37 -5.44
CA MET A 37 -15.25 -2.63 -6.43
C MET A 37 -14.27 -3.68 -5.94
N VAL A 38 -13.71 -4.40 -6.91
CA VAL A 38 -12.73 -5.46 -6.65
C VAL A 38 -11.40 -5.06 -7.25
N PHE A 39 -10.33 -5.21 -6.48
CA PHE A 39 -8.98 -4.84 -6.90
C PHE A 39 -8.07 -6.06 -6.79
N GLY A 40 -7.40 -6.40 -7.88
CA GLY A 40 -6.35 -7.43 -7.83
C GLY A 40 -5.00 -6.75 -7.64
N LEU A 41 -4.27 -7.16 -6.61
CA LEU A 41 -2.95 -6.61 -6.32
C LEU A 41 -1.89 -7.58 -6.83
N GLY A 42 -0.86 -7.10 -7.48
CA GLY A 42 0.25 -7.95 -7.91
C GLY A 42 1.05 -8.47 -6.71
N SER A 43 2.11 -9.22 -6.98
CA SER A 43 2.89 -9.85 -5.88
C SER A 43 3.45 -8.83 -4.90
N VAL A 44 4.03 -7.74 -5.39
CA VAL A 44 4.57 -6.69 -4.51
C VAL A 44 3.42 -5.94 -3.83
N GLY A 45 2.37 -5.60 -4.57
CA GLY A 45 1.20 -4.94 -4.00
C GLY A 45 0.52 -5.78 -2.93
N SER A 46 0.47 -7.09 -3.13
CA SER A 46 -0.10 -8.02 -2.15
C SER A 46 0.70 -7.98 -0.85
N ARG A 47 2.04 -7.95 -0.96
CA ARG A 47 2.88 -7.87 0.23
C ARG A 47 2.70 -6.54 0.96
N ILE A 48 2.60 -5.43 0.20
CA ILE A 48 2.32 -4.13 0.80
C ILE A 48 1.00 -4.17 1.56
N TRP A 49 -0.04 -4.72 0.96
CA TRP A 49 -1.35 -4.83 1.60
C TRP A 49 -1.28 -5.60 2.92
N GLN A 50 -0.52 -6.69 2.94
CA GLN A 50 -0.33 -7.46 4.17
C GLN A 50 0.37 -6.65 5.26
N LEU A 51 1.36 -5.86 4.88
CA LEU A 51 2.15 -5.08 5.83
C LEU A 51 1.38 -3.89 6.42
N ILE A 52 0.37 -3.39 5.71
CA ILE A 52 -0.43 -2.26 6.19
C ILE A 52 -1.69 -2.70 6.93
N ASP A 53 -1.75 -3.93 7.40
CA ASP A 53 -2.85 -4.40 8.25
C ASP A 53 -2.88 -3.68 9.60
N ARG A 54 -1.78 -3.03 9.95
CA ARG A 54 -1.67 -2.10 11.07
C ARG A 54 -0.88 -0.89 10.60
N SER A 55 -0.94 0.19 11.37
CA SER A 55 -0.22 1.41 11.00
C SER A 55 1.27 1.14 10.90
N ILE A 56 1.87 1.52 9.77
CA ILE A 56 3.29 1.36 9.54
C ILE A 56 3.81 2.62 8.84
N ARG A 57 5.00 3.07 9.22
CA ARG A 57 5.63 4.22 8.58
C ARG A 57 6.06 3.83 7.17
N ILE A 58 5.97 4.79 6.25
CA ILE A 58 6.30 4.53 4.85
C ILE A 58 7.77 4.15 4.70
N ASP A 59 8.68 4.77 5.48
CA ASP A 59 10.10 4.40 5.42
C ASP A 59 10.33 2.97 5.90
N ASP A 60 9.61 2.52 6.93
CA ASP A 60 9.72 1.13 7.41
C ASP A 60 9.15 0.16 6.38
N LEU A 61 8.06 0.53 5.72
CA LEU A 61 7.47 -0.28 4.66
C LEU A 61 8.48 -0.48 3.53
N CYS A 62 9.10 0.61 3.08
CA CYS A 62 10.10 0.52 2.01
C CYS A 62 11.30 -0.32 2.42
N ALA A 63 11.78 -0.15 3.67
CA ALA A 63 12.92 -0.94 4.15
C ALA A 63 12.61 -2.43 4.13
N THR A 64 11.40 -2.81 4.51
CA THR A 64 10.98 -4.21 4.49
C THR A 64 10.96 -4.76 3.07
N LEU A 65 10.41 -4.00 2.14
CA LEU A 65 10.30 -4.44 0.74
C LEU A 65 11.67 -4.56 0.08
N VAL A 66 12.59 -3.66 0.37
CA VAL A 66 13.95 -3.71 -0.17
C VAL A 66 14.64 -5.00 0.25
N ARG A 67 14.42 -5.42 1.50
CA ARG A 67 15.02 -6.67 2.00
C ARG A 67 14.40 -7.90 1.35
N GLU A 68 13.08 -7.86 1.08
CA GLU A 68 12.36 -9.04 0.59
C GLU A 68 12.46 -9.21 -0.92
N PHE A 69 12.50 -8.12 -1.67
CA PHE A 69 12.39 -8.18 -3.14
C PHE A 69 13.66 -7.80 -3.86
N ASP A 70 14.75 -7.53 -3.15
CA ASP A 70 16.04 -7.24 -3.74
C ASP A 70 15.95 -6.13 -4.80
N VAL A 71 15.27 -5.05 -4.47
CA VAL A 71 15.06 -3.92 -5.35
C VAL A 71 15.86 -2.72 -4.82
N ALA A 72 16.34 -1.86 -5.72
CA ALA A 72 17.07 -0.65 -5.33
C ALA A 72 16.16 0.25 -4.47
N PRO A 73 16.68 0.85 -3.38
CA PRO A 73 15.84 1.67 -2.50
C PRO A 73 15.10 2.79 -3.20
N ALA A 74 15.75 3.50 -4.12
CA ALA A 74 15.10 4.61 -4.83
C ALA A 74 13.96 4.13 -5.72
N GLU A 75 14.16 3.01 -6.40
CA GLU A 75 13.12 2.41 -7.24
C GLU A 75 11.96 1.90 -6.40
N CYS A 76 12.27 1.24 -5.28
CA CYS A 76 11.26 0.76 -4.37
C CYS A 76 10.39 1.90 -3.86
N ARG A 77 11.00 3.02 -3.46
CA ARG A 77 10.27 4.18 -2.97
C ARG A 77 9.32 4.74 -4.03
N THR A 78 9.79 4.83 -5.27
CA THR A 78 8.96 5.31 -6.36
C THR A 78 7.74 4.41 -6.56
N GLN A 79 7.95 3.10 -6.58
CA GLN A 79 6.87 2.14 -6.78
C GLN A 79 5.88 2.16 -5.60
N VAL A 80 6.39 2.26 -4.38
CA VAL A 80 5.54 2.35 -3.20
C VAL A 80 4.69 3.62 -3.24
N ASP A 81 5.31 4.76 -3.56
CA ASP A 81 4.57 6.02 -3.64
C ASP A 81 3.44 5.95 -4.66
N GLU A 82 3.71 5.39 -5.83
CA GLU A 82 2.69 5.25 -6.88
C GLU A 82 1.57 4.33 -6.43
N PHE A 83 1.91 3.20 -5.82
CA PHE A 83 0.93 2.23 -5.36
C PHE A 83 0.06 2.80 -4.23
N LEU A 84 0.67 3.44 -3.24
CA LEU A 84 -0.07 4.04 -2.14
C LEU A 84 -0.95 5.19 -2.60
N ALA A 85 -0.48 5.99 -3.57
CA ALA A 85 -1.30 7.06 -4.14
C ALA A 85 -2.55 6.50 -4.80
N GLU A 86 -2.42 5.38 -5.51
CA GLU A 86 -3.55 4.72 -6.14
C GLU A 86 -4.53 4.19 -5.10
N LEU A 87 -4.03 3.54 -4.06
CA LEU A 87 -4.88 3.04 -2.98
C LEU A 87 -5.58 4.19 -2.24
N GLN A 88 -4.89 5.30 -2.05
CA GLN A 88 -5.48 6.46 -1.40
C GLN A 88 -6.59 7.07 -2.27
N LYS A 89 -6.35 7.14 -3.56
CA LYS A 89 -7.35 7.63 -4.52
C LYS A 89 -8.62 6.78 -4.48
N GLU A 90 -8.45 5.48 -4.34
CA GLU A 90 -9.58 4.55 -4.29
C GLU A 90 -10.19 4.43 -2.88
N GLY A 91 -9.65 5.14 -1.91
CA GLY A 91 -10.20 5.14 -0.57
C GLY A 91 -9.95 3.88 0.22
N LEU A 92 -8.88 3.16 -0.09
CA LEU A 92 -8.57 1.86 0.54
C LEU A 92 -7.61 1.97 1.72
N ILE A 93 -6.95 3.10 1.88
CA ILE A 93 -5.99 3.30 2.97
C ILE A 93 -6.22 4.64 3.64
N GLU A 94 -5.70 4.74 4.87
CA GLU A 94 -5.61 6.00 5.61
C GLU A 94 -4.14 6.35 5.77
N VAL A 95 -3.82 7.63 5.59
CA VAL A 95 -2.49 8.17 5.78
C VAL A 95 -2.54 9.13 6.96
N SER A 96 -1.62 8.99 7.91
CA SER A 96 -1.61 9.81 9.11
C SER A 96 -0.18 10.22 9.45
N PRO A 97 0.00 11.30 10.25
CA PRO A 97 1.32 11.67 10.73
C PRO A 97 1.91 10.53 11.56
N GLY A 98 3.16 10.21 11.25
CA GLY A 98 3.87 9.10 11.87
C GLY A 98 3.98 9.14 13.36
#